data_ddb3549413c6f11819e64c8705c81537
#
_entry.id   ddb3549413c6f11819e64c8705c81537
#
_cell.length_a   1.000
_cell.length_b   1.000
_cell.length_c   1.000
_cell.angle_alpha   90.00
_cell.angle_beta   90.00
_cell.angle_gamma   90.00
#
_symmetry.space_group_name_H-M   'P 1'
#
loop_
_entity.id
_entity.type
_entity.pdbx_description
1 polymer ?
#
loop_
_entity_poly.entity_id
_entity_poly.type
_entity_poly.pdbx_seq_one_letter_code
_entity_poly.pdbx_strand_id
1 'polypeptide(L)'
;MRVLHCFDAENARLGASDIARRSDLPSSTAHRLVVELTSVKLLERFADGKYGISTHAWETFVRANPLERLRLQAQSILGDVHDEMGQYVSLAVPDFSDRTILYVERFDAPDSYIRILGRHASRLDVHTTSSGLVMLAFASPQTIKAVTSTPFKDSITGEITDGAAVAAMLPEIRAKGHIVFVGGLVPENTAVAAPVVDRKGLVRAAMGVVARTGEIDVNHVTSTVLDACQKLSLRLQKDAIY
;
A
#
# COMPACT_ATOMS: atom_id res chain seq x y z
N MET A 1 -0.08 0.65 -19.70
CA MET A 1 -0.23 1.06 -18.28
C MET A 1 -0.07 2.58 -18.06
N ARG A 2 0.92 3.29 -18.65
CA ARG A 2 1.15 4.76 -18.42
C ARG A 2 -0.12 5.60 -18.56
N VAL A 3 -0.97 5.35 -19.58
CA VAL A 3 -2.24 6.06 -19.78
C VAL A 3 -3.24 5.76 -18.65
N LEU A 4 -3.35 4.51 -18.20
CA LEU A 4 -4.29 4.14 -17.12
C LEU A 4 -3.87 4.74 -15.77
N HIS A 5 -2.58 4.90 -15.53
CA HIS A 5 -2.05 5.53 -14.31
C HIS A 5 -2.29 7.06 -14.26
N CYS A 6 -2.79 7.68 -15.33
CA CYS A 6 -3.16 9.08 -15.31
C CYS A 6 -4.43 9.35 -14.51
N PHE A 7 -5.26 8.31 -14.31
CA PHE A 7 -6.55 8.43 -13.64
C PHE A 7 -6.41 8.12 -12.15
N ASP A 8 -7.02 8.95 -11.32
CA ASP A 8 -7.12 8.80 -9.87
C ASP A 8 -8.44 9.41 -9.37
N ALA A 9 -8.67 9.38 -8.05
CA ALA A 9 -9.91 9.92 -7.46
C ALA A 9 -10.14 11.42 -7.74
N GLU A 10 -9.06 12.20 -7.87
CA GLU A 10 -9.11 13.64 -8.15
C GLU A 10 -9.22 13.90 -9.66
N ASN A 11 -8.77 12.95 -10.48
CA ASN A 11 -8.66 13.05 -11.93
C ASN A 11 -9.37 11.87 -12.61
N ALA A 12 -10.62 11.63 -12.23
CA ALA A 12 -11.42 10.53 -12.76
C ALA A 12 -11.78 10.72 -14.27
N ARG A 13 -11.73 11.96 -14.77
CA ARG A 13 -12.01 12.30 -16.16
C ARG A 13 -10.96 13.28 -16.71
N LEU A 14 -10.30 12.92 -17.79
CA LEU A 14 -9.19 13.66 -18.39
C LEU A 14 -9.41 13.85 -19.90
N GLY A 15 -9.02 15.01 -20.42
CA GLY A 15 -8.90 15.23 -21.86
C GLY A 15 -7.67 14.52 -22.45
N ALA A 16 -7.67 14.26 -23.76
CA ALA A 16 -6.53 13.59 -24.42
C ALA A 16 -5.19 14.33 -24.24
N SER A 17 -5.20 15.66 -24.22
CA SER A 17 -4.01 16.48 -23.97
C SER A 17 -3.49 16.35 -22.54
N ASP A 18 -4.37 16.26 -21.54
CA ASP A 18 -3.99 16.04 -20.16
C ASP A 18 -3.40 14.64 -19.96
N ILE A 19 -3.99 13.65 -20.61
CA ILE A 19 -3.46 12.27 -20.60
C ILE A 19 -2.05 12.25 -21.23
N ALA A 20 -1.85 12.93 -22.37
CA ALA A 20 -0.54 13.01 -23.01
C ALA A 20 0.51 13.60 -22.07
N ARG A 21 0.19 14.73 -21.45
CA ARG A 21 1.08 15.42 -20.50
C ARG A 21 1.38 14.56 -19.26
N ARG A 22 0.36 13.98 -18.63
CA ARG A 22 0.50 13.16 -17.41
C ARG A 22 1.23 11.84 -17.66
N SER A 23 1.00 11.23 -18.82
CA SER A 23 1.66 9.98 -19.20
C SER A 23 3.08 10.18 -19.73
N ASP A 24 3.51 11.44 -19.92
CA ASP A 24 4.77 11.80 -20.56
C ASP A 24 4.93 11.07 -21.91
N LEU A 25 3.88 11.16 -22.75
CA LEU A 25 3.84 10.59 -24.09
C LEU A 25 3.61 11.68 -25.14
N PRO A 26 4.17 11.55 -26.35
CA PRO A 26 3.79 12.39 -27.48
C PRO A 26 2.28 12.37 -27.70
N SER A 27 1.68 13.52 -28.00
CA SER A 27 0.21 13.65 -28.14
C SER A 27 -0.41 12.66 -29.13
N SER A 28 0.26 12.38 -30.27
CA SER A 28 -0.19 11.40 -31.23
C SER A 28 -0.19 9.97 -30.67
N THR A 29 0.82 9.62 -29.89
CA THR A 29 0.92 8.30 -29.24
C THR A 29 -0.15 8.16 -28.15
N ALA A 30 -0.32 9.18 -27.30
CA ALA A 30 -1.35 9.18 -26.26
C ALA A 30 -2.75 9.05 -26.86
N HIS A 31 -3.04 9.83 -27.91
CA HIS A 31 -4.34 9.77 -28.61
C HIS A 31 -4.61 8.37 -29.18
N ARG A 32 -3.64 7.76 -29.87
CA ARG A 32 -3.77 6.40 -30.43
C ARG A 32 -4.06 5.39 -29.31
N LEU A 33 -3.31 5.44 -28.21
CA LEU A 33 -3.51 4.54 -27.06
C LEU A 33 -4.87 4.73 -26.38
N VAL A 34 -5.34 5.98 -26.26
CA VAL A 34 -6.67 6.27 -25.71
C VAL A 34 -7.76 5.68 -26.58
N VAL A 35 -7.66 5.82 -27.91
CA VAL A 35 -8.61 5.21 -28.86
C VAL A 35 -8.60 3.69 -28.76
N GLU A 36 -7.42 3.06 -28.72
CA GLU A 36 -7.28 1.61 -28.58
C GLU A 36 -7.87 1.12 -27.25
N LEU A 37 -7.56 1.79 -26.11
CA LEU A 37 -8.10 1.45 -24.81
C LEU A 37 -9.62 1.63 -24.73
N THR A 38 -10.16 2.61 -25.46
CA THR A 38 -11.61 2.82 -25.57
C THR A 38 -12.27 1.71 -26.41
N SER A 39 -11.64 1.29 -27.49
CA SER A 39 -12.17 0.21 -28.36
C SER A 39 -12.27 -1.13 -27.63
N VAL A 40 -11.34 -1.43 -26.70
CA VAL A 40 -11.37 -2.62 -25.84
C VAL A 40 -12.10 -2.39 -24.51
N LYS A 41 -12.82 -1.28 -24.36
CA LYS A 41 -13.62 -0.93 -23.18
C LYS A 41 -12.85 -0.83 -21.87
N LEU A 42 -11.57 -0.57 -21.90
CA LEU A 42 -10.79 -0.21 -20.69
C LEU A 42 -11.01 1.27 -20.32
N LEU A 43 -11.18 2.13 -21.33
CA LEU A 43 -11.63 3.50 -21.15
C LEU A 43 -13.01 3.69 -21.76
N GLU A 44 -13.72 4.72 -21.30
CA GLU A 44 -14.93 5.23 -21.93
C GLU A 44 -14.78 6.71 -22.24
N ARG A 45 -15.44 7.17 -23.31
CA ARG A 45 -15.49 8.58 -23.68
C ARG A 45 -16.82 9.18 -23.22
N PHE A 46 -16.75 10.23 -22.43
CA PHE A 46 -17.93 10.94 -21.95
C PHE A 46 -18.44 11.97 -22.95
N ALA A 47 -19.65 12.47 -22.70
CA ALA A 47 -20.32 13.46 -23.57
C ALA A 47 -19.54 14.79 -23.68
N ASP A 48 -18.75 15.14 -22.66
CA ASP A 48 -17.87 16.32 -22.63
C ASP A 48 -16.54 16.10 -23.40
N GLY A 49 -16.39 14.95 -24.08
CA GLY A 49 -15.22 14.60 -24.85
C GLY A 49 -14.02 14.09 -24.02
N LYS A 50 -14.13 14.04 -22.69
CA LYS A 50 -13.10 13.47 -21.80
C LYS A 50 -13.20 11.95 -21.76
N TYR A 51 -12.16 11.34 -21.20
CA TYR A 51 -12.01 9.90 -21.03
C TYR A 51 -11.89 9.57 -19.55
N GLY A 52 -12.33 8.38 -19.16
CA GLY A 52 -12.16 7.81 -17.81
C GLY A 52 -12.11 6.30 -17.87
N ILE A 53 -11.79 5.68 -16.72
CA ILE A 53 -11.87 4.22 -16.60
C ILE A 53 -13.33 3.80 -16.81
N SER A 54 -13.57 2.83 -17.68
CA SER A 54 -14.94 2.40 -18.00
C SER A 54 -15.54 1.55 -16.88
N THR A 55 -16.87 1.54 -16.80
CA THR A 55 -17.60 0.63 -15.91
C THR A 55 -17.30 -0.84 -16.23
N HIS A 56 -17.06 -1.17 -17.51
CA HIS A 56 -16.71 -2.53 -17.92
C HIS A 56 -15.33 -2.96 -17.41
N ALA A 57 -14.35 -2.05 -17.42
CA ALA A 57 -13.03 -2.31 -16.82
C ALA A 57 -13.17 -2.54 -15.30
N TRP A 58 -13.92 -1.67 -14.60
CA TRP A 58 -14.19 -1.84 -13.17
C TRP A 58 -14.82 -3.20 -12.87
N GLU A 59 -15.88 -3.58 -13.58
CA GLU A 59 -16.56 -4.87 -13.43
C GLU A 59 -15.59 -6.04 -13.59
N THR A 60 -14.74 -6.00 -14.63
CA THR A 60 -13.78 -7.06 -14.91
C THR A 60 -12.74 -7.19 -13.79
N PHE A 61 -12.18 -6.06 -13.33
CA PHE A 61 -11.14 -6.08 -12.30
C PHE A 61 -11.69 -6.43 -10.92
N VAL A 62 -12.92 -6.05 -10.60
CA VAL A 62 -13.55 -6.43 -9.33
C VAL A 62 -13.83 -7.93 -9.28
N ARG A 63 -14.36 -8.52 -10.37
CA ARG A 63 -14.60 -9.98 -10.42
C ARG A 63 -13.33 -10.81 -10.31
N ALA A 64 -12.21 -10.32 -10.85
CA ALA A 64 -10.93 -11.01 -10.85
C ALA A 64 -9.96 -10.45 -9.80
N ASN A 65 -10.46 -9.75 -8.77
CA ASN A 65 -9.64 -9.11 -7.76
C ASN A 65 -8.85 -10.13 -6.92
N PRO A 66 -7.52 -10.24 -7.08
CA PRO A 66 -6.73 -11.21 -6.34
C PRO A 66 -6.63 -10.89 -4.84
N LEU A 67 -6.97 -9.67 -4.43
CA LEU A 67 -6.88 -9.18 -3.06
C LEU A 67 -8.23 -9.19 -2.32
N GLU A 68 -9.34 -9.50 -3.02
CA GLU A 68 -10.68 -9.41 -2.44
C GLU A 68 -10.84 -10.26 -1.20
N ARG A 69 -10.36 -11.49 -1.26
CA ARG A 69 -10.43 -12.40 -0.11
C ARG A 69 -9.66 -11.89 1.10
N LEU A 70 -8.44 -11.38 0.89
CA LEU A 70 -7.63 -10.78 1.96
C LEU A 70 -8.37 -9.58 2.57
N ARG A 71 -8.92 -8.71 1.73
CA ARG A 71 -9.69 -7.53 2.17
C ARG A 71 -10.91 -7.91 3.02
N LEU A 72 -11.75 -8.82 2.52
CA LEU A 72 -12.95 -9.27 3.24
C LEU A 72 -12.62 -9.88 4.61
N GLN A 73 -11.55 -10.66 4.71
CA GLN A 73 -11.12 -11.24 5.98
C GLN A 73 -10.52 -10.23 6.95
N ALA A 74 -9.86 -9.20 6.42
CA ALA A 74 -9.24 -8.17 7.22
C ALA A 74 -10.22 -7.09 7.70
N GLN A 75 -11.29 -6.81 6.94
CA GLN A 75 -12.14 -5.64 7.12
C GLN A 75 -12.71 -5.50 8.54
N SER A 76 -13.27 -6.58 9.12
CA SER A 76 -13.79 -6.53 10.49
C SER A 76 -12.69 -6.31 11.53
N ILE A 77 -11.51 -6.91 11.33
CA ILE A 77 -10.38 -6.77 12.25
C ILE A 77 -9.82 -5.35 12.20
N LEU A 78 -9.69 -4.78 11.01
CA LEU A 78 -9.27 -3.38 10.84
C LEU A 78 -10.25 -2.40 11.45
N GLY A 79 -11.57 -2.66 11.29
CA GLY A 79 -12.62 -1.87 11.91
C GLY A 79 -12.53 -1.90 13.43
N ASP A 80 -12.40 -3.09 14.04
CA ASP A 80 -12.25 -3.25 15.49
C ASP A 80 -11.03 -2.45 16.02
N VAL A 81 -9.87 -2.52 15.34
CA VAL A 81 -8.68 -1.75 15.70
C VAL A 81 -8.91 -0.24 15.55
N HIS A 82 -9.59 0.17 14.48
CA HIS A 82 -9.91 1.57 14.24
C HIS A 82 -10.86 2.13 15.32
N ASP A 83 -11.92 1.40 15.65
CA ASP A 83 -12.91 1.79 16.65
C ASP A 83 -12.28 1.89 18.05
N GLU A 84 -11.35 0.97 18.38
CA GLU A 84 -10.62 0.98 19.65
C GLU A 84 -9.64 2.15 19.75
N MET A 85 -8.89 2.43 18.65
CA MET A 85 -7.79 3.40 18.67
C MET A 85 -8.20 4.82 18.27
N GLY A 86 -9.26 4.99 17.48
CA GLY A 86 -9.63 6.26 16.88
C GLY A 86 -8.57 6.83 15.92
N GLN A 87 -7.65 5.98 15.44
CA GLN A 87 -6.50 6.37 14.63
C GLN A 87 -6.61 5.83 13.21
N TYR A 88 -5.73 6.32 12.33
CA TYR A 88 -5.58 5.76 10.98
C TYR A 88 -5.08 4.32 11.06
N VAL A 89 -5.82 3.41 10.43
CA VAL A 89 -5.48 1.98 10.33
C VAL A 89 -5.41 1.58 8.87
N SER A 90 -4.42 0.79 8.49
CA SER A 90 -4.24 0.33 7.11
C SER A 90 -3.79 -1.11 7.01
N LEU A 91 -4.11 -1.73 5.87
CA LEU A 91 -3.57 -3.00 5.42
C LEU A 91 -2.80 -2.77 4.13
N ALA A 92 -1.57 -3.26 4.07
CA ALA A 92 -0.73 -3.20 2.89
C ALA A 92 -0.22 -4.58 2.51
N VAL A 93 0.03 -4.79 1.21
CA VAL A 93 0.68 -5.98 0.65
C VAL A 93 2.00 -5.61 0.00
N PRO A 94 3.01 -6.51 0.02
CA PRO A 94 4.31 -6.22 -0.55
C PRO A 94 4.31 -6.40 -2.07
N ASP A 95 5.05 -5.54 -2.76
CA ASP A 95 5.53 -5.73 -4.12
C ASP A 95 7.05 -5.57 -4.13
N PHE A 96 7.73 -6.66 -3.76
CA PHE A 96 9.18 -6.64 -3.62
C PHE A 96 9.91 -6.54 -4.96
N SER A 97 9.26 -6.84 -6.09
CA SER A 97 9.84 -6.66 -7.43
C SER A 97 10.02 -5.17 -7.75
N ASP A 98 9.07 -4.35 -7.38
CA ASP A 98 9.10 -2.90 -7.56
C ASP A 98 9.61 -2.15 -6.31
N ARG A 99 9.99 -2.90 -5.25
CA ARG A 99 10.47 -2.36 -3.97
C ARG A 99 9.46 -1.41 -3.31
N THR A 100 8.16 -1.70 -3.51
CA THR A 100 7.04 -0.91 -2.99
C THR A 100 6.09 -1.76 -2.14
N ILE A 101 5.17 -1.10 -1.48
CA ILE A 101 3.99 -1.71 -0.89
C ILE A 101 2.74 -1.12 -1.55
N LEU A 102 1.65 -1.89 -1.58
CA LEU A 102 0.35 -1.43 -2.04
C LEU A 102 -0.62 -1.41 -0.87
N TYR A 103 -1.21 -0.25 -0.58
CA TYR A 103 -2.29 -0.13 0.39
C TYR A 103 -3.60 -0.65 -0.19
N VAL A 104 -4.14 -1.71 0.41
CA VAL A 104 -5.32 -2.43 -0.09
C VAL A 104 -6.58 -2.15 0.73
N GLU A 105 -6.44 -1.69 1.97
CA GLU A 105 -7.54 -1.24 2.81
C GLU A 105 -7.06 -0.17 3.79
N ARG A 106 -7.97 0.73 4.18
CA ARG A 106 -7.68 1.75 5.18
C ARG A 106 -8.95 2.25 5.85
N PHE A 107 -8.79 2.65 7.10
CA PHE A 107 -9.77 3.39 7.88
C PHE A 107 -9.14 4.72 8.29
N ASP A 108 -9.79 5.81 7.94
CA ASP A 108 -9.31 7.16 8.25
C ASP A 108 -9.77 7.57 9.64
N ALA A 109 -8.90 8.22 10.42
CA ALA A 109 -9.30 8.79 11.68
C ALA A 109 -10.24 9.99 11.46
N PRO A 110 -11.39 10.03 12.13
CA PRO A 110 -12.26 11.22 12.09
C PRO A 110 -11.47 12.42 12.65
N ASP A 111 -11.62 13.59 12.02
CA ASP A 111 -11.02 14.85 12.47
C ASP A 111 -9.48 14.88 12.58
N SER A 112 -8.78 13.93 11.97
CA SER A 112 -7.33 13.94 12.04
C SER A 112 -6.73 14.96 11.07
N TYR A 113 -6.02 15.94 11.62
CA TYR A 113 -5.11 16.83 10.87
C TYR A 113 -3.81 16.13 10.47
N ILE A 114 -3.78 14.79 10.56
CA ILE A 114 -2.61 13.98 10.27
C ILE A 114 -2.44 13.87 8.76
N ARG A 115 -1.29 14.28 8.25
CA ARG A 115 -0.93 14.05 6.86
C ARG A 115 -0.63 12.57 6.64
N ILE A 116 -1.56 11.86 6.00
CA ILE A 116 -1.38 10.45 5.62
C ILE A 116 -1.13 10.37 4.12
N LEU A 117 -0.01 9.76 3.74
CA LEU A 117 0.39 9.59 2.33
C LEU A 117 -0.10 8.25 1.75
N GLY A 118 -0.29 7.21 2.58
CA GLY A 118 -0.81 5.91 2.16
C GLY A 118 -2.31 5.95 1.88
N ARG A 119 -2.73 6.31 0.67
CA ARG A 119 -4.15 6.27 0.25
C ARG A 119 -4.54 4.88 -0.22
N HIS A 120 -5.85 4.57 -0.24
CA HIS A 120 -6.34 3.33 -0.86
C HIS A 120 -5.84 3.20 -2.31
N ALA A 121 -5.34 2.02 -2.65
CA ALA A 121 -4.71 1.70 -3.94
C ALA A 121 -3.45 2.53 -4.27
N SER A 122 -2.84 3.23 -3.30
CA SER A 122 -1.56 3.91 -3.49
C SER A 122 -0.38 2.98 -3.21
N ARG A 123 0.75 3.29 -3.83
CA ARG A 123 2.03 2.64 -3.60
C ARG A 123 2.99 3.58 -2.89
N LEU A 124 3.73 3.05 -1.94
CA LEU A 124 4.84 3.73 -1.28
C LEU A 124 6.07 2.83 -1.23
N ASP A 125 7.23 3.42 -1.06
CA ASP A 125 8.49 2.69 -1.02
C ASP A 125 8.59 1.82 0.23
N VAL A 126 9.12 0.61 0.08
CA VAL A 126 9.21 -0.39 1.16
C VAL A 126 10.06 0.10 2.33
N HIS A 127 11.09 0.90 2.07
CA HIS A 127 12.05 1.35 3.09
C HIS A 127 11.61 2.59 3.88
N THR A 128 10.62 3.34 3.38
CA THR A 128 10.12 4.57 4.01
C THR A 128 8.89 4.37 4.88
N THR A 129 8.35 3.15 4.90
CA THR A 129 7.11 2.83 5.61
C THR A 129 7.31 1.74 6.67
N SER A 130 6.63 1.86 7.81
CA SER A 130 6.62 0.82 8.85
C SER A 130 6.10 -0.52 8.31
N SER A 131 5.01 -0.50 7.53
CA SER A 131 4.45 -1.69 6.90
C SER A 131 5.43 -2.33 5.91
N GLY A 132 6.18 -1.53 5.15
CA GLY A 132 7.18 -2.03 4.22
C GLY A 132 8.35 -2.69 4.93
N LEU A 133 8.91 -2.02 5.94
CA LEU A 133 10.06 -2.53 6.71
C LEU A 133 9.70 -3.82 7.45
N VAL A 134 8.53 -3.90 8.10
CA VAL A 134 8.11 -5.12 8.78
C VAL A 134 7.86 -6.27 7.79
N MET A 135 7.25 -6.01 6.63
CA MET A 135 7.08 -7.04 5.62
C MET A 135 8.42 -7.52 5.05
N LEU A 136 9.36 -6.61 4.80
CA LEU A 136 10.69 -6.99 4.33
C LEU A 136 11.45 -7.82 5.37
N ALA A 137 11.32 -7.49 6.66
CA ALA A 137 11.93 -8.26 7.75
C ALA A 137 11.42 -9.71 7.81
N PHE A 138 10.19 -9.98 7.38
CA PHE A 138 9.58 -11.32 7.34
C PHE A 138 9.61 -11.97 5.95
N ALA A 139 10.26 -11.35 4.98
CA ALA A 139 10.47 -11.93 3.67
C ALA A 139 11.53 -13.06 3.70
N SER A 140 11.66 -13.80 2.58
CA SER A 140 12.71 -14.81 2.45
C SER A 140 14.11 -14.16 2.42
N PRO A 141 15.16 -14.85 2.86
CA PRO A 141 16.54 -14.33 2.79
C PRO A 141 16.94 -13.91 1.37
N GLN A 142 16.47 -14.64 0.35
CA GLN A 142 16.71 -14.32 -1.05
C GLN A 142 16.03 -13.00 -1.44
N THR A 143 14.79 -12.80 -1.01
CA THR A 143 14.04 -11.56 -1.24
C THR A 143 14.71 -10.38 -0.55
N ILE A 144 15.09 -10.52 0.73
CA ILE A 144 15.79 -9.47 1.48
C ILE A 144 17.05 -9.07 0.73
N LYS A 145 17.90 -10.04 0.37
CA LYS A 145 19.14 -9.79 -0.37
C LYS A 145 18.88 -9.08 -1.71
N ALA A 146 17.87 -9.51 -2.48
CA ALA A 146 17.53 -8.89 -3.75
C ALA A 146 17.06 -7.45 -3.59
N VAL A 147 16.17 -7.20 -2.62
CA VAL A 147 15.59 -5.87 -2.37
C VAL A 147 16.63 -4.89 -1.82
N THR A 148 17.57 -5.34 -0.99
CA THR A 148 18.59 -4.48 -0.35
C THR A 148 19.93 -4.47 -1.09
N SER A 149 20.04 -5.11 -2.26
CA SER A 149 21.29 -5.18 -3.03
C SER A 149 21.76 -3.86 -3.63
N THR A 150 20.86 -2.89 -3.76
CA THR A 150 21.13 -1.56 -4.29
C THR A 150 20.54 -0.50 -3.38
N PRO A 151 21.06 0.74 -3.39
CA PRO A 151 20.47 1.84 -2.65
C PRO A 151 19.00 2.06 -3.03
N PHE A 152 18.24 2.55 -2.08
CA PHE A 152 16.87 3.00 -2.30
C PHE A 152 16.87 4.48 -2.65
N LYS A 153 15.99 4.87 -3.54
CA LYS A 153 15.67 6.28 -3.78
C LYS A 153 14.22 6.50 -3.35
N ASP A 154 14.02 7.35 -2.36
CA ASP A 154 12.68 7.74 -1.94
C ASP A 154 11.94 8.42 -3.10
N SER A 155 10.77 7.90 -3.43
CA SER A 155 9.97 8.39 -4.56
C SER A 155 9.34 9.77 -4.33
N ILE A 156 9.28 10.22 -3.07
CA ILE A 156 8.67 11.48 -2.65
C ILE A 156 9.74 12.56 -2.44
N THR A 157 10.77 12.24 -1.64
CA THR A 157 11.81 13.20 -1.27
C THR A 157 13.01 13.17 -2.21
N GLY A 158 13.24 12.06 -2.90
CA GLY A 158 14.41 11.82 -3.73
C GLY A 158 15.67 11.44 -2.94
N GLU A 159 15.59 11.33 -1.62
CA GLU A 159 16.71 10.93 -0.76
C GLU A 159 17.18 9.50 -1.08
N ILE A 160 18.48 9.29 -0.89
CA ILE A 160 19.12 7.98 -1.12
C ILE A 160 19.41 7.33 0.23
N THR A 161 18.88 6.13 0.42
CA THR A 161 19.15 5.29 1.58
C THR A 161 19.95 4.06 1.16
N ASP A 162 21.04 3.76 1.87
CA ASP A 162 21.84 2.57 1.60
C ASP A 162 21.04 1.29 1.90
N GLY A 163 21.03 0.36 0.94
CA GLY A 163 20.40 -0.94 1.12
C GLY A 163 20.97 -1.75 2.28
N ALA A 164 22.26 -1.64 2.54
CA ALA A 164 22.89 -2.31 3.69
C ALA A 164 22.39 -1.72 5.02
N ALA A 165 22.15 -0.42 5.10
CA ALA A 165 21.57 0.21 6.29
C ALA A 165 20.15 -0.31 6.55
N VAL A 166 19.33 -0.44 5.52
CA VAL A 166 18.00 -1.05 5.63
C VAL A 166 18.12 -2.51 6.08
N ALA A 167 18.99 -3.29 5.46
CA ALA A 167 19.20 -4.70 5.81
C ALA A 167 19.61 -4.89 7.28
N ALA A 168 20.42 -3.97 7.84
CA ALA A 168 20.88 -4.02 9.21
C ALA A 168 19.75 -3.86 10.26
N MET A 169 18.63 -3.21 9.91
CA MET A 169 17.48 -3.03 10.79
C MET A 169 16.58 -4.27 10.87
N LEU A 170 16.56 -5.08 9.82
CA LEU A 170 15.56 -6.15 9.67
C LEU A 170 15.63 -7.25 10.73
N PRO A 171 16.81 -7.70 11.22
CA PRO A 171 16.89 -8.72 12.26
C PRO A 171 16.21 -8.30 13.58
N GLU A 172 16.36 -7.04 13.98
CA GLU A 172 15.72 -6.53 15.18
C GLU A 172 14.19 -6.46 15.02
N ILE A 173 13.71 -5.95 13.87
CA ILE A 173 12.28 -5.90 13.54
C ILE A 173 11.68 -7.32 13.56
N ARG A 174 12.38 -8.28 12.96
CA ARG A 174 11.95 -9.68 12.94
C ARG A 174 11.90 -10.28 14.34
N ALA A 175 12.89 -10.02 15.18
CA ALA A 175 12.95 -10.53 16.56
C ALA A 175 11.83 -9.96 17.43
N LYS A 176 11.48 -8.68 17.27
CA LYS A 176 10.39 -8.02 17.98
C LYS A 176 8.99 -8.41 17.44
N GLY A 177 8.89 -8.85 16.22
CA GLY A 177 7.61 -9.14 15.55
C GLY A 177 6.83 -7.91 15.10
N HIS A 178 7.37 -6.71 15.30
CA HIS A 178 6.75 -5.44 14.93
C HIS A 178 7.80 -4.34 14.73
N ILE A 179 7.35 -3.20 14.26
CA ILE A 179 8.14 -1.97 14.20
C ILE A 179 7.34 -0.80 14.78
N VAL A 180 8.03 0.03 15.56
CA VAL A 180 7.60 1.39 15.90
C VAL A 180 8.50 2.34 15.12
N PHE A 181 7.92 3.10 14.21
CA PHE A 181 8.64 3.95 13.27
C PHE A 181 8.24 5.40 13.48
N VAL A 182 9.12 6.16 14.14
CA VAL A 182 8.90 7.57 14.46
C VAL A 182 9.52 8.43 13.37
N GLY A 183 8.76 9.39 12.86
CA GLY A 183 9.26 10.37 11.90
C GLY A 183 9.66 9.81 10.53
N GLY A 184 9.12 8.66 10.13
CA GLY A 184 9.46 8.03 8.87
C GLY A 184 9.11 8.89 7.65
N LEU A 185 8.03 8.56 6.96
CA LEU A 185 7.57 9.31 5.78
C LEU A 185 7.06 10.73 6.10
N VAL A 186 6.50 10.91 7.28
CA VAL A 186 6.01 12.20 7.82
C VAL A 186 6.63 12.40 9.20
N PRO A 187 7.46 13.43 9.40
CA PRO A 187 8.24 13.62 10.64
C PRO A 187 7.41 13.70 11.91
N GLU A 188 6.18 14.24 11.82
CA GLU A 188 5.27 14.43 12.95
C GLU A 188 4.52 13.15 13.35
N ASN A 189 4.66 12.06 12.59
CA ASN A 189 3.90 10.85 12.82
C ASN A 189 4.74 9.76 13.50
N THR A 190 4.04 8.94 14.29
CA THR A 190 4.51 7.64 14.76
C THR A 190 3.64 6.56 14.13
N ALA A 191 4.28 5.57 13.55
CA ALA A 191 3.63 4.41 12.94
C ALA A 191 4.02 3.13 13.68
N VAL A 192 3.04 2.27 13.96
CA VAL A 192 3.26 0.91 14.47
C VAL A 192 2.75 -0.06 13.43
N ALA A 193 3.55 -1.06 13.07
CA ALA A 193 3.13 -2.09 12.12
C ALA A 193 3.59 -3.48 12.54
N ALA A 194 2.78 -4.50 12.21
CA ALA A 194 3.09 -5.91 12.40
C ALA A 194 2.74 -6.73 11.15
N PRO A 195 3.42 -7.87 10.93
CA PRO A 195 3.22 -8.68 9.75
C PRO A 195 2.02 -9.60 9.89
N VAL A 196 1.36 -9.86 8.77
CA VAL A 196 0.38 -10.93 8.59
C VAL A 196 1.06 -12.05 7.80
N VAL A 197 1.14 -13.25 8.38
CA VAL A 197 1.90 -14.36 7.83
C VAL A 197 1.03 -15.57 7.51
N ASP A 198 1.43 -16.34 6.51
CA ASP A 198 0.79 -17.60 6.17
C ASP A 198 1.28 -18.78 7.04
N ARG A 199 0.80 -20.01 6.72
CA ARG A 199 1.19 -21.25 7.42
C ARG A 199 2.69 -21.56 7.35
N LYS A 200 3.39 -21.03 6.37
CA LYS A 200 4.84 -21.20 6.18
C LYS A 200 5.65 -20.11 6.87
N GLY A 201 4.98 -19.18 7.56
CA GLY A 201 5.62 -18.01 8.17
C GLY A 201 6.07 -16.95 7.14
N LEU A 202 5.59 -17.05 5.88
CA LEU A 202 5.88 -16.05 4.86
C LEU A 202 4.90 -14.89 4.98
N VAL A 203 5.42 -13.68 4.87
CA VAL A 203 4.63 -12.46 4.92
C VAL A 203 3.68 -12.35 3.72
N ARG A 204 2.42 -12.02 4.00
CA ARG A 204 1.37 -11.79 3.00
C ARG A 204 0.88 -10.35 3.00
N ALA A 205 0.88 -9.72 4.17
CA ALA A 205 0.45 -8.35 4.36
C ALA A 205 1.11 -7.77 5.61
N ALA A 206 0.89 -6.49 5.86
CA ALA A 206 1.11 -5.87 7.16
C ALA A 206 -0.08 -4.99 7.52
N MET A 207 -0.43 -4.96 8.79
CA MET A 207 -1.35 -3.97 9.36
C MET A 207 -0.52 -2.88 10.04
N GLY A 208 -0.91 -1.63 9.82
CA GLY A 208 -0.27 -0.48 10.43
C GLY A 208 -1.27 0.49 11.02
N VAL A 209 -0.92 1.06 12.15
CA VAL A 209 -1.59 2.20 12.78
C VAL A 209 -0.67 3.40 12.69
N VAL A 210 -1.21 4.55 12.29
CA VAL A 210 -0.46 5.82 12.23
C VAL A 210 -1.19 6.86 13.05
N ALA A 211 -0.44 7.53 13.91
CA ALA A 211 -0.92 8.62 14.76
C ALA A 211 0.10 9.74 14.83
N ARG A 212 -0.29 10.90 15.35
CA ARG A 212 0.66 11.94 15.65
C ARG A 212 1.56 11.54 16.83
N THR A 213 2.83 11.85 16.70
CA THR A 213 3.82 11.54 17.75
C THR A 213 3.43 12.17 19.08
N GLY A 214 3.37 11.35 20.13
CA GLY A 214 2.97 11.77 21.49
C GLY A 214 1.47 11.71 21.78
N GLU A 215 0.62 11.40 20.80
CA GLU A 215 -0.84 11.32 21.01
C GLU A 215 -1.35 9.89 21.29
N ILE A 216 -0.46 8.89 21.24
CA ILE A 216 -0.83 7.48 21.47
C ILE A 216 0.04 6.83 22.54
N ASP A 217 -0.54 5.88 23.26
CA ASP A 217 0.23 4.88 24.02
C ASP A 217 0.77 3.83 23.05
N VAL A 218 2.06 3.96 22.74
CA VAL A 218 2.75 3.08 21.79
C VAL A 218 2.68 1.60 22.21
N ASN A 219 2.73 1.30 23.52
CA ASN A 219 2.67 -0.08 24.01
C ASN A 219 1.28 -0.67 23.77
N HIS A 220 0.23 0.08 24.07
CA HIS A 220 -1.15 -0.32 23.82
C HIS A 220 -1.39 -0.54 22.33
N VAL A 221 -1.02 0.42 21.47
CA VAL A 221 -1.15 0.27 20.01
C VAL A 221 -0.38 -0.94 19.50
N THR A 222 0.83 -1.18 20.00
CA THR A 222 1.65 -2.31 19.60
C THR A 222 0.95 -3.64 19.94
N SER A 223 0.44 -3.80 21.17
CA SER A 223 -0.27 -5.03 21.56
C SER A 223 -1.52 -5.27 20.70
N THR A 224 -2.32 -4.23 20.48
CA THR A 224 -3.55 -4.34 19.66
C THR A 224 -3.23 -4.70 18.20
N VAL A 225 -2.21 -4.08 17.59
CA VAL A 225 -1.79 -4.40 16.22
C VAL A 225 -1.24 -5.82 16.10
N LEU A 226 -0.45 -6.28 17.08
CA LEU A 226 0.06 -7.66 17.11
C LEU A 226 -1.08 -8.67 17.19
N ASP A 227 -2.03 -8.49 18.11
CA ASP A 227 -3.19 -9.35 18.26
C ASP A 227 -4.06 -9.38 16.99
N ALA A 228 -4.28 -8.24 16.38
CA ALA A 228 -5.02 -8.12 15.12
C ALA A 228 -4.33 -8.86 13.98
N CYS A 229 -3.03 -8.70 13.83
CA CYS A 229 -2.23 -9.41 12.81
C CYS A 229 -2.22 -10.92 13.05
N GLN A 230 -2.15 -11.36 14.30
CA GLN A 230 -2.25 -12.78 14.64
C GLN A 230 -3.61 -13.34 14.28
N LYS A 231 -4.71 -12.65 14.63
CA LYS A 231 -6.08 -13.05 14.26
C LYS A 231 -6.24 -13.17 12.75
N LEU A 232 -5.75 -12.20 11.99
CA LEU A 232 -5.82 -12.23 10.53
C LEU A 232 -4.96 -13.36 9.95
N SER A 233 -3.74 -13.57 10.45
CA SER A 233 -2.87 -14.68 10.06
C SER A 233 -3.56 -16.03 10.25
N LEU A 234 -4.21 -16.24 11.40
CA LEU A 234 -4.97 -17.47 11.69
C LEU A 234 -6.18 -17.67 10.75
N ARG A 235 -6.88 -16.57 10.38
CA ARG A 235 -7.97 -16.66 9.38
C ARG A 235 -7.44 -17.11 8.02
N LEU A 236 -6.35 -16.48 7.54
CA LEU A 236 -5.74 -16.83 6.25
C LEU A 236 -5.19 -18.28 6.23
N GLN A 237 -4.72 -18.76 7.37
CA GLN A 237 -4.21 -20.13 7.50
C GLN A 237 -5.33 -21.21 7.48
N LYS A 238 -6.54 -20.89 7.92
CA LYS A 238 -7.69 -21.81 7.86
C LYS A 238 -8.22 -21.97 6.43
N ASP A 239 -8.03 -20.96 5.62
CA ASP A 239 -8.48 -20.97 4.24
C ASP A 239 -7.43 -21.65 3.35
N ALA A 240 -7.76 -22.83 2.84
CA ALA A 240 -6.86 -23.78 2.14
C ALA A 240 -6.22 -23.29 0.82
N ILE A 241 -6.14 -21.98 0.54
CA ILE A 241 -5.69 -21.42 -0.74
C ILE A 241 -4.40 -20.57 -0.61
N TYR A 242 -3.78 -20.51 0.59
CA TYR A 242 -2.48 -19.82 0.78
C TYR A 242 -1.42 -20.78 1.33
#